data_fe00f0a8f65864bf0786d0dfe35e07fa
#
_entry.id   fe00f0a8f65864bf0786d0dfe35e07fa
#
_cell.length_a   1.000
_cell.length_b   1.000
_cell.length_c   1.000
_cell.angle_alpha   90.00
_cell.angle_beta   90.00
_cell.angle_gamma   90.00
#
_symmetry.space_group_name_H-M   'P 1'
#
loop_
_entity.id
_entity.type
_entity.pdbx_description
1 polymer ?
#
loop_
_entity_poly.entity_id
_entity_poly.type
_entity_poly.pdbx_seq_one_letter_code
_entity_poly.pdbx_strand_id
1 'polypeptide(L)'
;MDFNYSNKSIELQESLLKFFDEHIYPNEIDYDKAIEESGDPLHIPSILEDLKEEAKKINLWNLFLPDENHGPGLSNLDYAPLAEIMGRVWWSSEVFNCSAPDTGNMEILAEFGTDLQKEEWLKPLLDGQIRSCFAMTEPNVASSDATNISSSIVSDGDNYVINGRKWWTSNAINPRAEICIFMGITNPDNPPHERQSQVLVPMNTEGVTIVRPMHVFGYDDGYTGHPEVKFENVIVPKTNLIGGEGAGFKIAQARLGPVSYTHLTLPTTPYV
;
A
#
# COMPACT_ATOMS: atom_id res chain seq x y z
N MET A 1 22.91 -0.42 22.02
CA MET A 1 21.73 -0.09 21.19
C MET A 1 20.77 0.59 22.13
N ASP A 2 20.35 1.80 21.83
CA ASP A 2 19.37 2.53 22.64
C ASP A 2 17.98 2.32 22.05
N PHE A 3 17.02 1.89 22.87
CA PHE A 3 15.62 1.65 22.48
C PHE A 3 14.67 2.70 23.06
N ASN A 4 15.20 3.80 23.60
CA ASN A 4 14.37 4.89 24.05
C ASN A 4 13.79 5.64 22.85
N TYR A 5 12.52 6.00 22.95
CA TYR A 5 11.85 6.83 21.95
C TYR A 5 12.35 8.26 22.03
N SER A 6 12.37 8.95 20.90
CA SER A 6 12.63 10.39 20.87
C SER A 6 11.49 11.17 21.55
N ASN A 7 11.76 12.38 22.01
CA ASN A 7 10.72 13.27 22.56
C ASN A 7 9.59 13.49 21.55
N LYS A 8 9.93 13.61 20.25
CA LYS A 8 8.95 13.76 19.16
C LYS A 8 8.00 12.55 19.09
N SER A 9 8.55 11.33 19.22
CA SER A 9 7.73 10.12 19.22
C SER A 9 6.81 10.07 20.44
N ILE A 10 7.30 10.45 21.62
CA ILE A 10 6.50 10.48 22.85
C ILE A 10 5.34 11.46 22.71
N GLU A 11 5.60 12.69 22.25
CA GLU A 11 4.56 13.71 22.01
C GLU A 11 3.50 13.24 20.99
N LEU A 12 3.93 12.57 19.93
CA LEU A 12 3.01 12.00 18.94
C LEU A 12 2.18 10.85 19.51
N GLN A 13 2.77 9.97 20.35
CA GLN A 13 2.03 8.92 21.03
C GLN A 13 0.94 9.50 21.95
N GLU A 14 1.27 10.53 22.76
CA GLU A 14 0.30 11.20 23.62
C GLU A 14 -0.84 11.83 22.82
N SER A 15 -0.51 12.52 21.72
CA SER A 15 -1.50 13.14 20.82
C SER A 15 -2.39 12.10 20.16
N LEU A 16 -1.81 11.00 19.73
CA LEU A 16 -2.52 9.90 19.07
C LEU A 16 -3.45 9.16 20.05
N LEU A 17 -2.98 8.88 21.28
CA LEU A 17 -3.81 8.26 22.31
C LEU A 17 -5.00 9.16 22.69
N LYS A 18 -4.77 10.45 22.82
CA LYS A 18 -5.85 11.42 23.06
C LYS A 18 -6.87 11.41 21.91
N PHE A 19 -6.40 11.38 20.66
CA PHE A 19 -7.28 11.29 19.48
C PHE A 19 -8.11 10.00 19.49
N PHE A 20 -7.50 8.89 19.91
CA PHE A 20 -8.20 7.61 20.06
C PHE A 20 -9.32 7.68 21.08
N ASP A 21 -9.04 8.25 22.26
CA ASP A 21 -10.03 8.40 23.33
C ASP A 21 -11.19 9.34 22.94
N GLU A 22 -10.89 10.41 22.21
CA GLU A 22 -11.89 11.43 21.86
C GLU A 22 -12.67 11.10 20.58
N HIS A 23 -12.06 10.37 19.61
CA HIS A 23 -12.60 10.23 18.26
C HIS A 23 -12.69 8.80 17.75
N ILE A 24 -11.75 7.91 18.06
CA ILE A 24 -11.75 6.55 17.49
C ILE A 24 -12.65 5.62 18.30
N TYR A 25 -12.36 5.42 19.59
CA TYR A 25 -13.12 4.51 20.44
C TYR A 25 -14.61 4.83 20.55
N PRO A 26 -15.04 6.11 20.64
CA PRO A 26 -16.46 6.41 20.65
C PRO A 26 -17.21 6.05 19.37
N ASN A 27 -16.51 5.97 18.24
CA ASN A 27 -17.10 5.69 16.93
C ASN A 27 -16.90 4.23 16.47
N GLU A 28 -16.21 3.38 17.22
CA GLU A 28 -15.86 2.01 16.80
C GLU A 28 -17.10 1.18 16.47
N ILE A 29 -18.08 1.14 17.37
CA ILE A 29 -19.32 0.36 17.18
C ILE A 29 -20.19 0.96 16.07
N ASP A 30 -20.29 2.27 16.00
CA ASP A 30 -21.15 2.92 15.01
C ASP A 30 -20.56 2.85 13.61
N TYR A 31 -19.24 2.75 13.48
CA TYR A 31 -18.57 2.48 12.21
C TYR A 31 -18.97 1.12 11.64
N ASP A 32 -18.88 0.06 12.44
CA ASP A 32 -19.24 -1.29 12.01
C ASP A 32 -20.72 -1.40 11.69
N LYS A 33 -21.60 -0.79 12.51
CA LYS A 33 -23.04 -0.74 12.23
C LYS A 33 -23.36 -0.01 10.93
N ALA A 34 -22.69 1.08 10.61
CA ALA A 34 -22.91 1.81 9.36
C ALA A 34 -22.63 0.94 8.13
N ILE A 35 -21.61 0.06 8.19
CA ILE A 35 -21.34 -0.93 7.14
C ILE A 35 -22.47 -1.97 7.08
N GLU A 36 -22.86 -2.55 8.21
CA GLU A 36 -23.91 -3.57 8.27
C GLU A 36 -25.26 -3.02 7.77
N GLU A 37 -25.66 -1.84 8.23
CA GLU A 37 -26.92 -1.20 7.87
C GLU A 37 -26.98 -0.77 6.40
N SER A 38 -25.83 -0.48 5.77
CA SER A 38 -25.76 -0.15 4.35
C SER A 38 -26.17 -1.31 3.44
N GLY A 39 -25.98 -2.56 3.90
CA GLY A 39 -26.14 -3.77 3.10
C GLY A 39 -25.10 -3.92 1.96
N ASP A 40 -24.12 -3.02 1.89
CA ASP A 40 -23.02 -3.06 0.91
C ASP A 40 -21.71 -3.32 1.65
N PRO A 41 -21.06 -4.49 1.43
CA PRO A 41 -19.79 -4.81 2.08
C PRO A 41 -18.64 -3.87 1.68
N LEU A 42 -18.81 -3.09 0.60
CA LEU A 42 -17.84 -2.11 0.15
C LEU A 42 -18.17 -0.68 0.63
N HIS A 43 -19.19 -0.54 1.47
CA HIS A 43 -19.55 0.75 2.04
C HIS A 43 -18.45 1.32 2.93
N ILE A 44 -18.17 2.60 2.74
CA ILE A 44 -17.19 3.34 3.53
C ILE A 44 -17.96 4.40 4.33
N PRO A 45 -18.02 4.27 5.66
CA PRO A 45 -18.73 5.22 6.50
C PRO A 45 -18.17 6.65 6.39
N SER A 46 -19.04 7.65 6.25
CA SER A 46 -18.62 9.05 6.06
C SER A 46 -17.81 9.61 7.22
N ILE A 47 -17.99 9.09 8.43
CA ILE A 47 -17.20 9.46 9.61
C ILE A 47 -15.69 9.29 9.38
N LEU A 48 -15.29 8.36 8.51
CA LEU A 48 -13.86 8.16 8.19
C LEU A 48 -13.24 9.43 7.59
N GLU A 49 -13.94 10.09 6.68
CA GLU A 49 -13.44 11.32 6.04
C GLU A 49 -13.43 12.50 7.03
N ASP A 50 -14.45 12.61 7.90
CA ASP A 50 -14.48 13.62 8.95
C ASP A 50 -13.29 13.47 9.90
N LEU A 51 -12.99 12.24 10.30
CA LEU A 51 -11.85 11.93 11.18
C LEU A 51 -10.50 12.19 10.53
N LYS A 52 -10.34 11.96 9.22
CA LYS A 52 -9.14 12.32 8.46
C LYS A 52 -8.89 13.83 8.54
N GLU A 53 -9.92 14.63 8.36
CA GLU A 53 -9.78 16.08 8.45
C GLU A 53 -9.41 16.55 9.85
N GLU A 54 -9.95 15.92 10.90
CA GLU A 54 -9.53 16.23 12.29
C GLU A 54 -8.06 15.80 12.54
N ALA A 55 -7.64 14.64 12.06
CA ALA A 55 -6.26 14.17 12.17
C ALA A 55 -5.26 15.12 11.48
N LYS A 56 -5.61 15.60 10.27
CA LYS A 56 -4.79 16.60 9.53
C LYS A 56 -4.61 17.89 10.32
N LYS A 57 -5.67 18.42 10.97
CA LYS A 57 -5.62 19.68 11.74
C LYS A 57 -4.60 19.66 12.88
N ILE A 58 -4.34 18.50 13.44
CA ILE A 58 -3.42 18.32 14.56
C ILE A 58 -2.10 17.64 14.16
N ASN A 59 -1.81 17.59 12.85
CA ASN A 59 -0.59 17.03 12.27
C ASN A 59 -0.38 15.52 12.57
N LEU A 60 -1.44 14.75 12.71
CA LEU A 60 -1.42 13.28 12.77
C LEU A 60 -1.69 12.68 11.38
N TRP A 61 -0.88 13.05 10.38
CA TRP A 61 -1.06 12.66 8.99
C TRP A 61 0.23 12.18 8.36
N ASN A 62 0.19 11.08 7.57
CA ASN A 62 1.35 10.50 6.90
C ASN A 62 2.52 10.16 7.84
N LEU A 63 2.25 9.74 9.06
CA LEU A 63 3.25 9.53 10.11
C LEU A 63 4.30 8.47 9.77
N PHE A 64 3.99 7.58 8.82
CA PHE A 64 4.85 6.48 8.41
C PHE A 64 6.04 6.90 7.54
N LEU A 65 5.96 8.05 6.83
CA LEU A 65 6.97 8.46 5.87
C LEU A 65 8.26 8.96 6.54
N PRO A 66 9.40 8.30 6.28
CA PRO A 66 10.69 8.72 6.82
C PRO A 66 11.30 9.92 6.08
N ASP A 67 10.73 10.30 4.94
CA ASP A 67 11.16 11.45 4.14
C ASP A 67 10.51 12.74 4.69
N GLU A 68 11.35 13.71 5.11
CA GLU A 68 10.91 15.00 5.66
C GLU A 68 10.19 15.91 4.65
N ASN A 69 10.27 15.62 3.34
CA ASN A 69 9.54 16.38 2.33
C ASN A 69 8.05 15.98 2.26
N HIS A 70 7.72 14.75 2.67
CA HIS A 70 6.37 14.18 2.51
C HIS A 70 5.75 13.70 3.82
N GLY A 71 6.52 13.61 4.90
CA GLY A 71 6.10 13.13 6.19
C GLY A 71 6.92 13.72 7.34
N PRO A 72 6.73 13.22 8.57
CA PRO A 72 7.41 13.76 9.75
C PRO A 72 8.89 13.36 9.88
N GLY A 73 9.42 12.49 8.99
CA GLY A 73 10.81 12.03 9.04
C GLY A 73 11.14 11.19 10.28
N LEU A 74 10.19 10.37 10.74
CA LEU A 74 10.40 9.50 11.91
C LEU A 74 11.30 8.31 11.54
N SER A 75 12.15 7.92 12.49
CA SER A 75 12.82 6.62 12.42
C SER A 75 11.82 5.48 12.61
N ASN A 76 12.16 4.27 12.16
CA ASN A 76 11.32 3.09 12.41
C ASN A 76 11.09 2.85 13.90
N LEU A 77 12.08 3.13 14.74
CA LEU A 77 11.96 3.03 16.20
C LEU A 77 10.90 4.00 16.75
N ASP A 78 10.87 5.23 16.23
CA ASP A 78 9.92 6.25 16.67
C ASP A 78 8.51 6.02 16.10
N TYR A 79 8.39 5.44 14.90
CA TYR A 79 7.10 5.16 14.28
C TYR A 79 6.42 3.88 14.83
N ALA A 80 7.19 2.87 15.23
CA ALA A 80 6.66 1.58 15.68
C ALA A 80 5.56 1.69 16.77
N PRO A 81 5.72 2.49 17.86
CA PRO A 81 4.66 2.64 18.86
C PRO A 81 3.41 3.35 18.31
N LEU A 82 3.56 4.23 17.32
CA LEU A 82 2.42 4.89 16.67
C LEU A 82 1.62 3.88 15.84
N ALA A 83 2.31 3.00 15.11
CA ALA A 83 1.68 1.91 14.36
C ALA A 83 0.94 0.93 15.29
N GLU A 84 1.50 0.62 16.47
CA GLU A 84 0.84 -0.21 17.49
C GLU A 84 -0.46 0.44 17.98
N ILE A 85 -0.45 1.73 18.26
CA ILE A 85 -1.65 2.47 18.69
C ILE A 85 -2.69 2.45 17.57
N MET A 86 -2.30 2.79 16.34
CA MET A 86 -3.19 2.78 15.18
C MET A 86 -3.75 1.39 14.84
N GLY A 87 -3.06 0.33 15.20
CA GLY A 87 -3.51 -1.04 15.00
C GLY A 87 -4.57 -1.54 15.99
N ARG A 88 -4.96 -0.77 17.00
CA ARG A 88 -5.94 -1.20 18.04
C ARG A 88 -7.37 -1.29 17.51
N VAL A 89 -7.70 -0.49 16.49
CA VAL A 89 -8.99 -0.52 15.80
C VAL A 89 -8.72 -0.73 14.31
N TRP A 90 -9.39 -1.69 13.67
CA TRP A 90 -9.02 -2.22 12.35
C TRP A 90 -9.04 -1.18 11.21
N TRP A 91 -9.89 -0.16 11.28
CA TRP A 91 -10.00 0.90 10.27
C TRP A 91 -9.19 2.16 10.61
N SER A 92 -8.71 2.30 11.84
CA SER A 92 -8.16 3.57 12.34
C SER A 92 -6.85 4.01 11.67
N SER A 93 -6.02 3.09 11.19
CA SER A 93 -4.78 3.45 10.48
C SER A 93 -5.04 4.28 9.22
N GLU A 94 -6.21 4.11 8.60
CA GLU A 94 -6.61 4.91 7.45
C GLU A 94 -6.94 6.36 7.82
N VAL A 95 -7.43 6.61 9.03
CA VAL A 95 -7.71 7.98 9.53
C VAL A 95 -6.46 8.85 9.48
N PHE A 96 -5.29 8.24 9.64
CA PHE A 96 -3.98 8.92 9.66
C PHE A 96 -3.21 8.75 8.34
N ASN A 97 -3.86 8.22 7.30
CA ASN A 97 -3.24 7.82 6.03
C ASN A 97 -2.02 6.89 6.18
N CYS A 98 -2.07 6.04 7.19
CA CYS A 98 -1.00 5.09 7.54
C CYS A 98 -1.38 3.63 7.27
N SER A 99 -2.37 3.39 6.42
CA SER A 99 -2.88 2.06 6.10
C SER A 99 -2.10 1.40 4.96
N ALA A 100 -1.78 0.13 5.10
CA ALA A 100 -1.25 -0.68 4.00
C ALA A 100 -2.38 -1.02 2.99
N PRO A 101 -2.06 -1.19 1.70
CA PRO A 101 -0.74 -1.16 1.06
C PRO A 101 -0.26 0.24 0.65
N ASP A 102 -1.07 1.28 0.84
CA ASP A 102 -0.77 2.64 0.35
C ASP A 102 0.54 3.18 0.92
N THR A 103 0.83 2.93 2.18
CA THR A 103 2.10 3.36 2.79
C THR A 103 3.31 2.92 1.98
N GLY A 104 3.43 1.61 1.70
CA GLY A 104 4.53 1.10 0.89
C GLY A 104 4.49 1.55 -0.57
N ASN A 105 3.31 1.80 -1.14
CA ASN A 105 3.18 2.31 -2.50
C ASN A 105 3.58 3.79 -2.60
N MET A 106 3.25 4.59 -1.58
CA MET A 106 3.72 5.98 -1.47
C MET A 106 5.24 6.06 -1.31
N GLU A 107 5.84 5.17 -0.50
CA GLU A 107 7.31 5.06 -0.38
C GLU A 107 7.98 4.76 -1.72
N ILE A 108 7.45 3.78 -2.49
CA ILE A 108 7.94 3.48 -3.84
C ILE A 108 7.90 4.72 -4.74
N LEU A 109 6.75 5.40 -4.77
CA LEU A 109 6.58 6.58 -5.63
C LEU A 109 7.46 7.74 -5.17
N ALA A 110 7.63 7.94 -3.87
CA ALA A 110 8.50 8.99 -3.33
C ALA A 110 9.97 8.77 -3.72
N GLU A 111 10.45 7.52 -3.66
CA GLU A 111 11.85 7.17 -3.93
C GLU A 111 12.14 6.97 -5.41
N PHE A 112 11.29 6.21 -6.13
CA PHE A 112 11.57 5.74 -7.50
C PHE A 112 10.70 6.39 -8.58
N GLY A 113 9.64 7.09 -8.21
CA GLY A 113 8.73 7.74 -9.15
C GLY A 113 9.37 8.93 -9.85
N THR A 114 9.02 9.14 -11.12
CA THR A 114 9.32 10.38 -11.85
C THR A 114 8.49 11.55 -11.29
N ASP A 115 8.89 12.79 -11.60
CA ASP A 115 8.14 13.97 -11.16
C ASP A 115 6.68 13.95 -11.65
N LEU A 116 6.44 13.45 -12.87
CA LEU A 116 5.09 13.27 -13.41
C LEU A 116 4.29 12.22 -12.62
N GLN A 117 4.89 11.08 -12.32
CA GLN A 117 4.24 10.03 -11.52
C GLN A 117 3.97 10.49 -10.08
N LYS A 118 4.86 11.32 -9.52
CA LYS A 118 4.65 11.92 -8.19
C LYS A 118 3.48 12.91 -8.19
N GLU A 119 3.41 13.78 -9.18
CA GLU A 119 2.29 14.73 -9.27
C GLU A 119 0.96 14.04 -9.54
N GLU A 120 0.94 13.02 -10.41
CA GLU A 120 -0.27 12.35 -10.83
C GLU A 120 -0.80 11.36 -9.77
N TRP A 121 0.10 10.63 -9.08
CA TRP A 121 -0.29 9.52 -8.21
C TRP A 121 0.13 9.70 -6.75
N LEU A 122 1.39 10.11 -6.48
CA LEU A 122 1.85 10.24 -5.10
C LEU A 122 1.10 11.34 -4.35
N LYS A 123 0.92 12.48 -4.97
CA LYS A 123 0.27 13.62 -4.32
C LYS A 123 -1.19 13.33 -3.91
N PRO A 124 -2.06 12.78 -4.78
CA PRO A 124 -3.41 12.40 -4.37
C PRO A 124 -3.43 11.30 -3.29
N LEU A 125 -2.44 10.37 -3.30
CA LEU A 125 -2.29 9.36 -2.24
C LEU A 125 -1.89 10.01 -0.91
N LEU A 126 -0.93 10.93 -0.91
CA LEU A 126 -0.51 11.69 0.28
C LEU A 126 -1.64 12.55 0.84
N ASP A 127 -2.48 13.10 -0.02
CA ASP A 127 -3.66 13.87 0.36
C ASP A 127 -4.82 12.99 0.87
N GLY A 128 -4.72 11.66 0.68
CA GLY A 128 -5.76 10.69 1.05
C GLY A 128 -6.99 10.71 0.14
N GLN A 129 -6.87 11.30 -1.06
CA GLN A 129 -7.97 11.44 -2.04
C GLN A 129 -8.25 10.14 -2.78
N ILE A 130 -7.22 9.35 -3.04
CA ILE A 130 -7.29 8.05 -3.70
C ILE A 130 -6.63 6.98 -2.85
N ARG A 131 -6.89 5.71 -3.20
CA ARG A 131 -6.23 4.54 -2.63
C ARG A 131 -5.50 3.79 -3.73
N SER A 132 -4.65 2.86 -3.33
CA SER A 132 -3.83 2.06 -4.24
C SER A 132 -3.80 0.59 -3.84
N CYS A 133 -3.30 -0.24 -4.75
CA CYS A 133 -3.01 -1.63 -4.46
C CYS A 133 -1.64 -2.05 -5.03
N PHE A 134 -1.16 -3.22 -4.59
CA PHE A 134 0.10 -3.79 -5.04
C PHE A 134 -0.11 -5.23 -5.51
N ALA A 135 0.07 -5.47 -6.81
CA ALA A 135 -0.20 -6.74 -7.46
C ALA A 135 1.10 -7.51 -7.75
N MET A 136 1.57 -8.31 -6.77
CA MET A 136 2.81 -9.09 -6.87
C MET A 136 2.54 -10.59 -6.94
N THR A 137 1.91 -11.17 -5.90
CA THR A 137 1.76 -12.62 -5.77
C THR A 137 0.77 -13.23 -6.75
N GLU A 138 1.01 -14.48 -7.13
CA GLU A 138 0.28 -15.20 -8.17
C GLU A 138 -0.22 -16.56 -7.66
N PRO A 139 -1.43 -17.02 -8.09
CA PRO A 139 -1.98 -18.28 -7.63
C PRO A 139 -1.27 -19.53 -8.18
N ASN A 140 -0.62 -19.43 -9.33
CA ASN A 140 -0.12 -20.60 -10.06
C ASN A 140 1.36 -20.90 -9.83
N VAL A 141 2.08 -20.04 -9.11
CA VAL A 141 3.52 -20.19 -8.84
C VAL A 141 3.82 -19.84 -7.37
N ALA A 142 4.97 -20.31 -6.87
CA ALA A 142 5.44 -19.99 -5.52
C ALA A 142 5.99 -18.56 -5.45
N SER A 143 5.08 -17.59 -5.62
CA SER A 143 5.39 -16.16 -5.85
C SER A 143 5.72 -15.36 -4.59
N SER A 144 5.78 -16.00 -3.42
CA SER A 144 6.43 -15.43 -2.23
C SER A 144 7.92 -15.19 -2.47
N ASP A 145 8.53 -16.04 -3.30
CA ASP A 145 9.79 -15.72 -3.96
C ASP A 145 9.46 -14.97 -5.27
N ALA A 146 9.75 -13.67 -5.30
CA ALA A 146 9.46 -12.82 -6.44
C ALA A 146 10.16 -13.24 -7.74
N THR A 147 11.20 -14.06 -7.67
CA THR A 147 11.88 -14.62 -8.86
C THR A 147 11.02 -15.63 -9.61
N ASN A 148 9.97 -16.18 -8.97
CA ASN A 148 9.03 -17.14 -9.56
C ASN A 148 7.82 -16.48 -10.24
N ILE A 149 7.68 -15.17 -10.20
CA ILE A 149 6.59 -14.45 -10.86
C ILE A 149 6.58 -14.82 -12.35
N SER A 150 5.40 -15.11 -12.89
CA SER A 150 5.20 -15.53 -14.29
C SER A 150 4.41 -14.52 -15.14
N SER A 151 3.71 -13.57 -14.51
CA SER A 151 3.01 -12.50 -15.23
C SER A 151 3.95 -11.68 -16.08
N SER A 152 3.52 -11.29 -17.28
CA SER A 152 4.35 -10.64 -18.28
C SER A 152 4.05 -9.15 -18.44
N ILE A 153 5.10 -8.40 -18.77
CA ILE A 153 5.07 -7.00 -19.21
C ILE A 153 5.84 -6.95 -20.54
N VAL A 154 5.13 -6.92 -21.65
CA VAL A 154 5.73 -6.99 -22.99
C VAL A 154 5.73 -5.61 -23.63
N SER A 155 6.88 -5.17 -24.13
CA SER A 155 7.02 -3.90 -24.86
C SER A 155 6.31 -3.97 -26.22
N ASP A 156 5.43 -3.00 -26.49
CA ASP A 156 4.74 -2.83 -27.78
C ASP A 156 4.70 -1.34 -28.15
N GLY A 157 5.58 -0.94 -29.06
CA GLY A 157 5.75 0.47 -29.42
C GLY A 157 6.06 1.37 -28.20
N ASP A 158 5.22 2.36 -27.96
CA ASP A 158 5.33 3.28 -26.84
C ASP A 158 4.61 2.79 -25.57
N ASN A 159 4.06 1.55 -25.62
CA ASN A 159 3.30 0.96 -24.55
C ASN A 159 3.92 -0.33 -24.03
N TYR A 160 3.39 -0.77 -22.89
CA TYR A 160 3.49 -2.14 -22.38
C TYR A 160 2.13 -2.83 -22.49
N VAL A 161 2.16 -4.11 -22.86
CA VAL A 161 1.02 -5.03 -22.78
C VAL A 161 1.25 -5.95 -21.59
N ILE A 162 0.31 -5.93 -20.65
CA ILE A 162 0.41 -6.66 -19.39
C ILE A 162 -0.57 -7.81 -19.37
N ASN A 163 -0.08 -9.00 -19.01
CA ASN A 163 -0.88 -10.20 -18.83
C ASN A 163 -0.48 -10.91 -17.53
N GLY A 164 -1.49 -11.30 -16.73
CA GLY A 164 -1.24 -12.05 -15.52
C GLY A 164 -2.48 -12.22 -14.65
N ARG A 165 -2.32 -13.04 -13.62
CA ARG A 165 -3.34 -13.27 -12.60
C ARG A 165 -2.68 -13.12 -11.23
N LYS A 166 -3.17 -12.18 -10.48
CA LYS A 166 -2.66 -11.83 -9.16
C LYS A 166 -3.71 -12.16 -8.09
N TRP A 167 -3.26 -12.50 -6.90
CA TRP A 167 -4.15 -12.75 -5.79
C TRP A 167 -3.64 -12.11 -4.50
N TRP A 168 -4.46 -12.06 -3.47
CA TRP A 168 -4.16 -11.36 -2.24
C TRP A 168 -3.71 -9.91 -2.49
N THR A 169 -4.35 -9.28 -3.48
CA THR A 169 -4.05 -7.91 -3.90
C THR A 169 -4.84 -6.96 -3.00
N SER A 170 -4.30 -6.73 -1.80
CA SER A 170 -4.97 -5.92 -0.77
C SER A 170 -5.42 -4.58 -1.33
N ASN A 171 -6.63 -4.17 -0.93
CA ASN A 171 -7.24 -2.90 -1.30
C ASN A 171 -7.66 -2.75 -2.78
N ALA A 172 -7.41 -3.74 -3.66
CA ALA A 172 -7.80 -3.62 -5.06
C ALA A 172 -9.33 -3.65 -5.28
N ILE A 173 -10.11 -4.11 -4.29
CA ILE A 173 -11.58 -4.08 -4.32
C ILE A 173 -12.14 -2.75 -3.77
N ASN A 174 -11.32 -1.91 -3.19
CA ASN A 174 -11.75 -0.63 -2.62
C ASN A 174 -12.28 0.29 -3.71
N PRO A 175 -13.49 0.87 -3.57
CA PRO A 175 -14.04 1.77 -4.58
C PRO A 175 -13.19 3.02 -4.88
N ARG A 176 -12.27 3.38 -3.96
CA ARG A 176 -11.34 4.51 -4.10
C ARG A 176 -9.97 4.10 -4.62
N ALA A 177 -9.74 2.80 -4.90
CA ALA A 177 -8.48 2.34 -5.48
C ALA A 177 -8.38 2.77 -6.95
N GLU A 178 -7.56 3.77 -7.21
CA GLU A 178 -7.38 4.35 -8.55
C GLU A 178 -6.15 3.79 -9.26
N ILE A 179 -5.14 3.32 -8.52
CA ILE A 179 -3.86 2.90 -9.07
C ILE A 179 -3.36 1.59 -8.48
N CYS A 180 -2.85 0.73 -9.34
CA CYS A 180 -2.18 -0.52 -8.99
C CYS A 180 -0.69 -0.42 -9.35
N ILE A 181 0.21 -0.82 -8.44
CA ILE A 181 1.58 -1.14 -8.80
C ILE A 181 1.63 -2.63 -9.17
N PHE A 182 1.79 -2.91 -10.46
CA PHE A 182 1.86 -4.26 -10.99
C PHE A 182 3.32 -4.71 -11.14
N MET A 183 3.66 -5.89 -10.64
CA MET A 183 4.97 -6.50 -10.81
C MET A 183 4.89 -7.69 -11.77
N GLY A 184 5.73 -7.69 -12.81
CA GLY A 184 5.77 -8.73 -13.84
C GLY A 184 7.14 -8.82 -14.51
N ILE A 185 7.31 -9.81 -15.40
CA ILE A 185 8.56 -10.06 -16.14
C ILE A 185 8.60 -9.18 -17.40
N THR A 186 9.65 -8.37 -17.52
CA THR A 186 10.00 -7.67 -18.77
C THR A 186 11.13 -8.38 -19.52
N ASN A 187 12.10 -8.95 -18.81
CA ASN A 187 13.32 -9.50 -19.40
C ASN A 187 13.59 -10.93 -18.90
N PRO A 188 12.93 -11.96 -19.49
CA PRO A 188 13.03 -13.34 -18.99
C PRO A 188 14.43 -13.94 -19.05
N ASP A 189 15.30 -13.45 -19.96
CA ASP A 189 16.66 -13.94 -20.15
C ASP A 189 17.70 -13.34 -19.20
N ASN A 190 17.31 -12.30 -18.44
CA ASN A 190 18.19 -11.66 -17.47
C ASN A 190 18.40 -12.55 -16.22
N PRO A 191 19.41 -12.25 -15.38
CA PRO A 191 19.55 -12.85 -14.06
C PRO A 191 18.25 -12.77 -13.25
N PRO A 192 17.96 -13.74 -12.36
CA PRO A 192 16.65 -13.85 -11.69
C PRO A 192 16.14 -12.56 -11.01
N HIS A 193 17.02 -11.75 -10.44
CA HIS A 193 16.67 -10.51 -9.74
C HIS A 193 16.56 -9.28 -10.67
N GLU A 194 16.78 -9.45 -11.98
CA GLU A 194 16.73 -8.39 -12.99
C GLU A 194 15.68 -8.68 -14.08
N ARG A 195 14.82 -9.67 -13.85
CA ARG A 195 13.74 -10.05 -14.79
C ARG A 195 12.49 -9.22 -14.64
N GLN A 196 12.21 -8.80 -13.41
CA GLN A 196 10.95 -8.16 -13.06
C GLN A 196 11.05 -6.65 -13.14
N SER A 197 9.93 -6.05 -13.55
CA SER A 197 9.72 -4.60 -13.49
C SER A 197 8.44 -4.29 -12.73
N GLN A 198 8.29 -3.05 -12.30
CA GLN A 198 7.07 -2.54 -11.70
C GLN A 198 6.48 -1.44 -12.58
N VAL A 199 5.18 -1.51 -12.82
CA VAL A 199 4.47 -0.59 -13.71
C VAL A 199 3.19 -0.12 -13.03
N LEU A 200 2.90 1.17 -13.16
CA LEU A 200 1.65 1.78 -12.72
C LEU A 200 0.51 1.40 -13.68
N VAL A 201 -0.54 0.83 -13.14
CA VAL A 201 -1.74 0.45 -13.89
C VAL A 201 -2.96 1.12 -13.26
N PRO A 202 -3.57 2.11 -13.92
CA PRO A 202 -4.85 2.65 -13.45
C PRO A 202 -5.90 1.54 -13.36
N MET A 203 -6.65 1.49 -12.26
CA MET A 203 -7.57 0.38 -11.98
C MET A 203 -8.75 0.31 -12.95
N ASN A 204 -9.09 1.42 -13.61
CA ASN A 204 -10.12 1.51 -14.66
C ASN A 204 -9.61 1.16 -16.07
N THR A 205 -8.36 0.72 -16.23
CA THR A 205 -7.81 0.33 -17.53
C THR A 205 -8.52 -0.92 -18.05
N GLU A 206 -8.87 -0.93 -19.34
CA GLU A 206 -9.47 -2.09 -20.01
C GLU A 206 -8.59 -3.33 -19.83
N GLY A 207 -9.22 -4.47 -19.49
CA GLY A 207 -8.53 -5.72 -19.20
C GLY A 207 -8.16 -5.95 -17.74
N VAL A 208 -8.33 -4.96 -16.85
CA VAL A 208 -8.25 -5.14 -15.39
C VAL A 208 -9.60 -5.62 -14.87
N THR A 209 -9.61 -6.76 -14.17
CA THR A 209 -10.84 -7.34 -13.64
C THR A 209 -10.64 -7.87 -12.23
N ILE A 210 -11.47 -7.42 -11.29
CA ILE A 210 -11.60 -8.04 -9.97
C ILE A 210 -12.36 -9.36 -10.14
N VAL A 211 -11.70 -10.49 -9.85
CA VAL A 211 -12.28 -11.82 -10.06
C VAL A 211 -13.18 -12.23 -8.91
N ARG A 212 -12.69 -12.07 -7.69
CA ARG A 212 -13.40 -12.42 -6.46
C ARG A 212 -12.66 -11.86 -5.24
N PRO A 213 -13.33 -11.59 -4.13
CA PRO A 213 -12.67 -11.42 -2.85
C PRO A 213 -12.02 -12.74 -2.41
N MET A 214 -10.92 -12.67 -1.68
CA MET A 214 -10.29 -13.81 -1.03
C MET A 214 -10.64 -13.78 0.44
N HIS A 215 -10.90 -14.96 1.03
CA HIS A 215 -11.31 -15.06 2.43
C HIS A 215 -10.15 -15.44 3.33
N VAL A 216 -9.99 -14.74 4.44
CA VAL A 216 -9.06 -15.07 5.52
C VAL A 216 -9.91 -15.54 6.71
N PHE A 217 -9.77 -16.79 7.10
CA PHE A 217 -10.58 -17.42 8.17
C PHE A 217 -12.11 -17.28 7.98
N GLY A 218 -12.58 -17.13 6.73
CA GLY A 218 -14.00 -16.95 6.40
C GLY A 218 -14.46 -15.49 6.27
N TYR A 219 -13.59 -14.52 6.52
CA TYR A 219 -13.86 -13.09 6.35
C TYR A 219 -13.27 -12.59 5.03
N ASP A 220 -13.97 -11.68 4.35
CA ASP A 220 -13.53 -11.06 3.08
C ASP A 220 -12.96 -9.63 3.26
N ASP A 221 -13.02 -9.09 4.47
CA ASP A 221 -12.51 -7.78 4.88
C ASP A 221 -13.15 -6.58 4.14
N GLY A 222 -14.29 -6.78 3.47
CA GLY A 222 -15.06 -5.71 2.83
C GLY A 222 -14.25 -4.85 1.87
N TYR A 223 -14.34 -3.51 2.01
CA TYR A 223 -13.64 -2.56 1.14
C TYR A 223 -12.10 -2.57 1.28
N THR A 224 -11.56 -3.11 2.39
CA THR A 224 -10.11 -3.31 2.57
C THR A 224 -9.63 -4.69 2.08
N GLY A 225 -10.53 -5.48 1.52
CA GLY A 225 -10.34 -6.87 1.16
C GLY A 225 -9.19 -7.13 0.20
N HIS A 226 -8.89 -8.42 0.05
CA HIS A 226 -7.72 -8.92 -0.67
C HIS A 226 -8.15 -9.73 -1.90
N PRO A 227 -8.61 -9.08 -3.00
CA PRO A 227 -9.16 -9.80 -4.13
C PRO A 227 -8.09 -10.51 -4.96
N GLU A 228 -8.60 -11.44 -5.77
CA GLU A 228 -7.94 -11.96 -6.94
C GLU A 228 -8.22 -11.01 -8.11
N VAL A 229 -7.17 -10.61 -8.84
CA VAL A 229 -7.24 -9.66 -9.96
C VAL A 229 -6.65 -10.29 -11.20
N LYS A 230 -7.36 -10.17 -12.33
CA LYS A 230 -6.90 -10.59 -13.64
C LYS A 230 -6.51 -9.38 -14.48
N PHE A 231 -5.38 -9.49 -15.16
CA PHE A 231 -4.87 -8.53 -16.13
C PHE A 231 -4.82 -9.25 -17.48
N GLU A 232 -5.58 -8.77 -18.46
CA GLU A 232 -5.75 -9.44 -19.76
C GLU A 232 -5.57 -8.43 -20.88
N ASN A 233 -4.39 -8.46 -21.54
CA ASN A 233 -3.99 -7.51 -22.57
C ASN A 233 -4.13 -6.05 -22.12
N VAL A 234 -3.81 -5.76 -20.86
CA VAL A 234 -3.86 -4.42 -20.30
C VAL A 234 -2.76 -3.58 -20.93
N ILE A 235 -3.13 -2.45 -21.55
CA ILE A 235 -2.21 -1.56 -22.26
C ILE A 235 -1.97 -0.30 -21.41
N VAL A 236 -0.70 -0.03 -21.11
CA VAL A 236 -0.29 1.20 -20.41
C VAL A 236 0.92 1.82 -21.10
N PRO A 237 1.08 3.16 -21.06
CA PRO A 237 2.24 3.81 -21.66
C PRO A 237 3.53 3.45 -20.90
N LYS A 238 4.66 3.45 -21.61
CA LYS A 238 5.98 3.16 -21.03
C LYS A 238 6.40 4.15 -19.95
N THR A 239 5.81 5.34 -19.93
CA THR A 239 5.99 6.32 -18.87
C THR A 239 5.47 5.87 -17.50
N ASN A 240 4.66 4.81 -17.47
CA ASN A 240 4.18 4.19 -16.23
C ASN A 240 5.19 3.24 -15.58
N LEU A 241 6.34 2.98 -16.22
CA LEU A 241 7.43 2.19 -15.64
C LEU A 241 8.04 2.92 -14.44
N ILE A 242 8.20 2.21 -13.33
CA ILE A 242 8.82 2.75 -12.11
C ILE A 242 10.31 2.36 -12.07
N GLY A 243 11.19 3.32 -11.92
CA GLY A 243 12.62 3.11 -11.66
C GLY A 243 13.44 2.48 -12.78
N GLY A 244 12.81 1.92 -13.83
CA GLY A 244 13.48 1.29 -14.97
C GLY A 244 13.19 -0.20 -15.14
N GLU A 245 13.43 -0.74 -16.36
CA GLU A 245 13.26 -2.16 -16.64
C GLU A 245 14.28 -3.01 -15.84
N GLY A 246 13.81 -4.13 -15.30
CA GLY A 246 14.61 -5.03 -14.48
C GLY A 246 14.81 -4.58 -13.02
N ALA A 247 14.33 -3.40 -12.64
CA ALA A 247 14.46 -2.88 -11.28
C ALA A 247 13.39 -3.41 -10.30
N GLY A 248 12.40 -4.18 -10.78
CA GLY A 248 11.23 -4.55 -10.00
C GLY A 248 11.53 -5.30 -8.72
N PHE A 249 12.49 -6.23 -8.74
CA PHE A 249 12.92 -6.96 -7.54
C PHE A 249 13.55 -6.00 -6.50
N LYS A 250 14.47 -5.14 -6.93
CA LYS A 250 15.12 -4.15 -6.06
C LYS A 250 14.09 -3.22 -5.40
N ILE A 251 13.14 -2.71 -6.18
CA ILE A 251 12.08 -1.83 -5.71
C ILE A 251 11.18 -2.56 -4.71
N ALA A 252 10.80 -3.82 -4.98
CA ALA A 252 10.01 -4.63 -4.06
C ALA A 252 10.73 -4.84 -2.71
N GLN A 253 12.05 -5.07 -2.73
CA GLN A 253 12.85 -5.20 -1.50
C GLN A 253 12.92 -3.87 -0.73
N ALA A 254 13.08 -2.75 -1.41
CA ALA A 254 13.06 -1.42 -0.78
C ALA A 254 11.73 -1.14 -0.10
N ARG A 255 10.60 -1.50 -0.75
CA ARG A 255 9.25 -1.37 -0.18
C ARG A 255 9.04 -2.26 1.05
N LEU A 256 9.48 -3.51 1.00
CA LEU A 256 9.31 -4.47 2.09
C LEU A 256 10.26 -4.19 3.26
N GLY A 257 11.38 -3.53 3.01
CA GLY A 257 12.38 -3.20 4.01
C GLY A 257 11.81 -2.43 5.20
N PRO A 258 11.26 -1.22 5.04
CA PRO A 258 10.70 -0.44 6.14
C PRO A 258 9.60 -1.18 6.90
N VAL A 259 8.65 -1.80 6.21
CA VAL A 259 7.54 -2.54 6.81
C VAL A 259 8.03 -3.75 7.61
N SER A 260 8.95 -4.54 7.03
CA SER A 260 9.46 -5.76 7.67
C SER A 260 10.44 -5.46 8.80
N TYR A 261 11.27 -4.44 8.67
CA TYR A 261 12.24 -4.07 9.70
C TYR A 261 11.61 -3.38 10.92
N THR A 262 10.48 -2.73 10.76
CA THR A 262 9.72 -2.19 11.91
C THR A 262 9.24 -3.31 12.83
N HIS A 263 8.97 -4.50 12.26
CA HIS A 263 8.50 -5.67 13.02
C HIS A 263 9.57 -6.75 13.24
N LEU A 264 10.72 -6.69 12.59
CA LEU A 264 11.77 -7.71 12.61
C LEU A 264 13.13 -7.15 13.05
N THR A 265 13.19 -6.40 14.13
CA THR A 265 14.46 -6.02 14.77
C THR A 265 15.09 -7.20 15.51
N LEU A 266 15.22 -8.35 14.85
CA LEU A 266 16.05 -9.42 15.35
C LEU A 266 17.43 -9.29 14.70
N PRO A 267 18.52 -9.21 15.47
CA PRO A 267 19.90 -9.05 14.96
C PRO A 267 20.44 -10.32 14.31
N THR A 268 19.60 -11.17 13.75
CA THR A 268 19.95 -12.52 13.29
C THR A 268 19.69 -12.78 11.82
N THR A 269 19.36 -11.78 11.01
CA THR A 269 19.42 -11.96 9.55
C THR A 269 20.89 -11.83 9.11
N PRO A 270 21.56 -12.92 8.73
CA PRO A 270 22.82 -12.80 8.04
C PRO A 270 22.60 -12.05 6.74
N TYR A 271 23.50 -11.13 6.44
CA TYR A 271 23.53 -10.45 5.14
C TYR A 271 23.49 -11.49 4.02
N VAL A 272 22.43 -11.46 3.21
CA VAL A 272 22.35 -12.21 1.96
C VAL A 272 22.57 -11.22 0.83
#